data_5476c3f031b3916e9dcb8905dec771fc
#
_entry.id   5476c3f031b3916e9dcb8905dec771fc
#
_cell.length_a   1.000
_cell.length_b   1.000
_cell.length_c   1.000
_cell.angle_alpha   90.00
_cell.angle_beta   90.00
_cell.angle_gamma   90.00
#
_symmetry.space_group_name_H-M   'P 1'
#
loop_
_entity.id
_entity.type
_entity.pdbx_description
1 polymer ?
#
loop_
_entity_poly.entity_id
_entity_poly.type
_entity_poly.pdbx_seq_one_letter_code
_entity_poly.pdbx_strand_id
1 'polypeptide(L)'
;MDRELTKQEKRREKQRKWLRIGSIVFGFVFIMGCLYHFIDSGIDGTGIRTGRAEQGVIESCITGTGKIVPLYEQTIVSPVATRILEVYCNEGDHVASGQSLLRLDLQTAQTDLQRKADEVSMRRNEIEQTALSSATYLTDLEMKIKAKEMAVNHLMEEVNNERRLDSIGSGTGDRIREAELAYSTGILELQQLKTQLANERKSHAASLRSKELEGSITERDLKEMERTIEDARVRAPRNGTVTYLNKGIGTSIAPGEKLAVISDLSHFKINGEIVESSANKLATGQKVNVRIGKETIPGHIASISPQSNAGVVNFIVLLEDDTSSILRSGLKAELNVIYDLREDVIRIPNGSFFTGPGTYELFVKKEDKTYEKRSIDLGDSNFDYIEVKSGLQKDEEVVISDMSLYKKKNSIHIK
;
A
#
# COMPACT_ATOMS: atom_id res chain seq x y z
N MET A 1 105.63 42.73 29.17
CA MET A 1 105.56 44.18 28.93
C MET A 1 104.15 44.52 28.44
N ASP A 2 103.28 44.77 29.38
CA ASP A 2 101.92 45.17 29.02
C ASP A 2 101.90 46.68 28.92
N ARG A 3 101.56 47.18 27.74
CA ARG A 3 101.39 48.58 27.44
C ARG A 3 99.92 48.96 27.79
N GLU A 4 99.74 49.79 28.82
CA GLU A 4 98.44 50.29 29.19
C GLU A 4 97.89 51.21 28.08
N LEU A 5 96.70 50.81 27.58
CA LEU A 5 96.00 51.62 26.58
C LEU A 5 95.50 52.93 27.10
N THR A 6 95.78 54.00 26.37
CA THR A 6 95.42 55.39 26.68
C THR A 6 93.86 55.60 26.68
N LYS A 7 93.34 56.48 27.52
CA LYS A 7 91.90 56.76 27.69
C LYS A 7 91.14 57.06 26.38
N GLN A 8 91.85 57.47 25.32
CA GLN A 8 91.21 57.69 24.00
C GLN A 8 91.04 56.39 23.21
N GLU A 9 91.86 55.40 23.36
CA GLU A 9 91.72 54.09 22.68
C GLU A 9 90.65 53.26 23.28
N LYS A 10 90.42 53.29 24.59
CA LYS A 10 89.30 52.63 25.28
C LYS A 10 87.95 53.21 24.89
N ARG A 11 87.90 54.52 24.55
CA ARG A 11 86.69 55.15 24.03
C ARG A 11 86.38 54.70 22.59
N ARG A 12 87.41 54.54 21.74
CA ARG A 12 87.19 54.06 20.34
C ARG A 12 86.85 52.58 20.26
N GLU A 13 87.35 51.75 21.16
CA GLU A 13 86.96 50.34 21.24
C GLU A 13 85.51 50.16 21.74
N LYS A 14 85.11 50.97 22.72
CA LYS A 14 83.70 50.94 23.21
C LYS A 14 82.74 51.45 22.16
N GLN A 15 83.11 52.47 21.38
CA GLN A 15 82.26 52.93 20.25
C GLN A 15 82.21 51.90 19.12
N ARG A 16 83.28 51.22 18.80
CA ARG A 16 83.30 50.13 17.81
C ARG A 16 82.52 48.93 18.30
N LYS A 17 82.53 48.57 19.58
CA LYS A 17 81.70 47.47 20.13
C LYS A 17 80.22 47.87 20.11
N TRP A 18 79.89 49.12 20.47
CA TRP A 18 78.49 49.60 20.39
C TRP A 18 78.00 49.72 18.97
N LEU A 19 78.79 50.10 17.99
CA LEU A 19 78.45 50.12 16.58
C LEU A 19 78.25 48.70 16.03
N ARG A 20 79.08 47.73 16.46
CA ARG A 20 78.87 46.33 16.08
C ARG A 20 77.61 45.66 16.67
N ILE A 21 77.35 46.00 17.95
CA ILE A 21 76.12 45.54 18.61
C ILE A 21 74.88 46.18 17.96
N GLY A 22 74.92 47.48 17.65
CA GLY A 22 73.85 48.19 16.95
C GLY A 22 73.57 47.65 15.56
N SER A 23 74.64 47.32 14.81
CA SER A 23 74.44 46.71 13.46
C SER A 23 73.87 45.29 13.51
N ILE A 24 74.22 44.49 14.54
CA ILE A 24 73.69 43.14 14.76
C ILE A 24 72.21 43.22 15.17
N VAL A 25 71.84 44.13 16.07
CA VAL A 25 70.47 44.38 16.49
C VAL A 25 69.61 44.88 15.31
N PHE A 26 70.11 45.79 14.50
CA PHE A 26 69.46 46.30 13.32
C PHE A 26 69.26 45.18 12.24
N GLY A 27 70.32 44.36 12.04
CA GLY A 27 70.25 43.19 11.17
C GLY A 27 69.19 42.16 11.62
N PHE A 28 69.13 41.92 12.95
CA PHE A 28 68.16 41.01 13.54
C PHE A 28 66.72 41.52 13.42
N VAL A 29 66.51 42.84 13.68
CA VAL A 29 65.18 43.47 13.50
C VAL A 29 64.80 43.53 12.03
N PHE A 30 65.74 43.74 11.11
CA PHE A 30 65.49 43.70 9.66
C PHE A 30 65.16 42.28 9.17
N ILE A 31 65.92 41.26 9.65
CA ILE A 31 65.64 39.87 9.34
C ILE A 31 64.30 39.46 9.92
N MET A 32 63.98 39.88 11.15
CA MET A 32 62.68 39.58 11.77
C MET A 32 61.55 40.34 11.08
N GLY A 33 61.74 41.53 10.58
CA GLY A 33 60.80 42.27 9.74
C GLY A 33 60.59 41.60 8.36
N CYS A 34 61.67 41.11 7.69
CA CYS A 34 61.63 40.38 6.48
C CYS A 34 60.93 38.98 6.70
N LEU A 35 61.26 38.27 7.79
CA LEU A 35 60.57 37.05 8.16
C LEU A 35 59.09 37.28 8.44
N TYR A 36 58.70 38.33 9.12
CA TYR A 36 57.32 38.69 9.36
C TYR A 36 56.56 38.99 8.05
N HIS A 37 57.23 39.66 7.09
CA HIS A 37 56.71 39.95 5.78
C HIS A 37 56.64 38.68 4.85
N PHE A 38 57.54 37.72 5.06
CA PHE A 38 57.58 36.44 4.31
C PHE A 38 56.66 35.34 4.91
N ILE A 39 56.21 35.49 6.18
CA ILE A 39 55.29 34.55 6.87
C ILE A 39 53.83 34.79 6.50
N ASP A 40 53.52 35.75 5.65
CA ASP A 40 52.22 35.84 5.00
C ASP A 40 52.13 34.76 3.93
N SER A 41 52.10 33.50 4.40
CA SER A 41 52.02 32.30 3.60
C SER A 41 50.62 32.21 2.97
N GLY A 42 50.51 32.63 1.72
CA GLY A 42 49.37 32.34 0.88
C GLY A 42 49.10 30.85 0.90
N ILE A 43 47.86 30.47 0.87
CA ILE A 43 47.41 29.08 0.85
C ILE A 43 47.55 28.58 -0.58
N ASP A 44 48.15 27.39 -0.75
CA ASP A 44 48.20 26.71 -2.07
C ASP A 44 46.77 26.44 -2.57
N GLY A 45 46.42 27.02 -3.71
CA GLY A 45 45.08 26.92 -4.31
C GLY A 45 44.69 25.53 -4.84
N THR A 46 45.63 24.58 -4.86
CA THR A 46 45.45 23.24 -5.49
C THR A 46 44.36 22.35 -4.86
N GLY A 47 43.85 22.72 -3.64
CA GLY A 47 42.75 21.96 -2.99
C GLY A 47 41.50 22.78 -2.72
N ILE A 48 41.50 24.07 -3.10
CA ILE A 48 40.41 24.99 -2.80
C ILE A 48 39.48 25.08 -4.00
N ARG A 49 38.21 24.77 -3.77
CA ARG A 49 37.13 24.99 -4.76
C ARG A 49 36.43 26.28 -4.40
N THR A 50 36.20 27.11 -5.40
CA THR A 50 35.36 28.29 -5.32
C THR A 50 34.09 28.09 -6.09
N GLY A 51 33.01 28.70 -5.67
CA GLY A 51 31.73 28.75 -6.34
C GLY A 51 31.26 30.19 -6.47
N ARG A 52 30.51 30.47 -7.52
CA ARG A 52 29.92 31.79 -7.74
C ARG A 52 28.48 31.80 -7.27
N ALA A 53 28.08 32.82 -6.54
CA ALA A 53 26.71 33.06 -6.17
C ALA A 53 25.91 33.50 -7.38
N GLU A 54 24.91 32.69 -7.78
CA GLU A 54 24.03 32.97 -8.92
C GLU A 54 22.58 33.06 -8.47
N GLN A 55 21.77 33.77 -9.23
CA GLN A 55 20.35 33.85 -9.06
C GLN A 55 19.69 32.74 -9.88
N GLY A 56 18.86 31.94 -9.23
CA GLY A 56 18.25 30.80 -9.91
C GLY A 56 17.16 30.13 -9.09
N VAL A 57 16.74 28.98 -9.55
CA VAL A 57 15.72 28.16 -8.91
C VAL A 57 16.41 27.11 -8.04
N ILE A 58 15.91 26.89 -6.84
CA ILE A 58 16.34 25.77 -6.00
C ILE A 58 15.14 24.86 -5.72
N GLU A 59 15.32 23.59 -6.01
CA GLU A 59 14.35 22.55 -5.72
C GLU A 59 14.77 21.85 -4.44
N SER A 60 14.00 22.06 -3.39
CA SER A 60 14.21 21.34 -2.12
C SER A 60 13.66 19.93 -2.26
N CYS A 61 14.54 18.93 -2.13
CA CYS A 61 14.22 17.54 -2.35
C CYS A 61 14.35 16.73 -1.05
N ILE A 62 13.49 15.74 -0.90
CA ILE A 62 13.68 14.64 0.04
C ILE A 62 13.95 13.36 -0.73
N THR A 63 14.93 12.60 -0.25
CA THR A 63 15.34 11.36 -0.91
C THR A 63 14.65 10.17 -0.28
N GLY A 64 14.06 9.35 -1.12
CA GLY A 64 13.50 8.04 -0.78
C GLY A 64 14.12 6.95 -1.65
N THR A 65 13.78 5.72 -1.35
CA THR A 65 14.13 4.56 -2.18
C THR A 65 12.85 3.98 -2.78
N GLY A 66 12.97 3.36 -3.95
CA GLY A 66 11.82 2.74 -4.58
C GLY A 66 12.18 1.46 -5.30
N LYS A 67 11.15 0.65 -5.54
CA LYS A 67 11.24 -0.56 -6.34
C LYS A 67 10.32 -0.44 -7.54
N ILE A 68 10.86 -0.64 -8.73
CA ILE A 68 10.09 -0.68 -9.97
C ILE A 68 9.25 -1.95 -9.97
N VAL A 69 7.95 -1.79 -10.20
CA VAL A 69 6.99 -2.90 -10.31
C VAL A 69 6.11 -2.68 -11.53
N PRO A 70 5.58 -3.73 -12.13
CA PRO A 70 4.60 -3.59 -13.20
C PRO A 70 3.38 -2.80 -12.72
N LEU A 71 2.75 -2.06 -13.62
CA LEU A 71 1.54 -1.32 -13.29
C LEU A 71 0.42 -2.27 -12.85
N TYR A 72 0.33 -3.43 -13.51
CA TYR A 72 -0.62 -4.50 -13.19
C TYR A 72 0.12 -5.81 -12.97
N GLU A 73 -0.20 -6.45 -11.86
CA GLU A 73 0.30 -7.76 -11.47
C GLU A 73 -0.86 -8.55 -10.87
N GLN A 74 -1.06 -9.77 -11.34
CA GLN A 74 -2.10 -10.66 -10.84
C GLN A 74 -1.49 -11.99 -10.39
N THR A 75 -1.67 -12.28 -9.11
CA THR A 75 -1.29 -13.56 -8.52
C THR A 75 -2.43 -14.55 -8.67
N ILE A 76 -2.13 -15.73 -9.17
CA ILE A 76 -3.03 -16.87 -9.27
C ILE A 76 -2.67 -17.85 -8.18
N VAL A 77 -3.65 -18.18 -7.34
CA VAL A 77 -3.50 -19.12 -6.22
C VAL A 77 -4.37 -20.35 -6.42
N SER A 78 -4.04 -21.45 -5.79
CA SER A 78 -4.90 -22.65 -5.81
C SER A 78 -6.08 -22.46 -4.85
N PRO A 79 -7.33 -22.63 -5.30
CA PRO A 79 -8.48 -22.59 -4.40
C PRO A 79 -8.69 -23.91 -3.64
N VAL A 80 -8.06 -25.01 -4.08
CA VAL A 80 -8.23 -26.35 -3.52
C VAL A 80 -6.89 -27.01 -3.21
N ALA A 81 -6.89 -27.99 -2.30
CA ALA A 81 -5.76 -28.89 -2.10
C ALA A 81 -5.65 -29.83 -3.32
N THR A 82 -4.48 -29.85 -3.95
CA THR A 82 -4.25 -30.57 -5.21
C THR A 82 -2.76 -30.84 -5.43
N ARG A 83 -2.39 -31.29 -6.64
CA ARG A 83 -1.02 -31.39 -7.13
C ARG A 83 -0.92 -30.95 -8.58
N ILE A 84 0.25 -30.49 -9.00
CA ILE A 84 0.52 -30.11 -10.38
C ILE A 84 0.75 -31.39 -11.21
N LEU A 85 -0.02 -31.57 -12.28
CA LEU A 85 0.16 -32.65 -13.24
C LEU A 85 1.04 -32.25 -14.41
N GLU A 86 0.80 -31.08 -14.98
CA GLU A 86 1.51 -30.58 -16.17
C GLU A 86 1.70 -29.06 -16.08
N VAL A 87 2.77 -28.60 -16.70
CA VAL A 87 3.11 -27.18 -16.83
C VAL A 87 3.22 -26.86 -18.33
N TYR A 88 2.49 -25.86 -18.81
CA TYR A 88 2.38 -25.54 -20.24
C TYR A 88 3.20 -24.31 -20.67
N CYS A 89 3.75 -23.53 -19.73
CA CYS A 89 4.52 -22.33 -20.01
C CYS A 89 5.71 -22.21 -19.06
N ASN A 90 6.60 -21.27 -19.34
CA ASN A 90 7.74 -20.94 -18.50
C ASN A 90 7.66 -19.50 -17.99
N GLU A 91 8.45 -19.19 -16.96
CA GLU A 91 8.68 -17.80 -16.57
C GLU A 91 9.38 -17.05 -17.71
N GLY A 92 8.87 -15.87 -18.02
CA GLY A 92 9.26 -15.06 -19.16
C GLY A 92 8.38 -15.21 -20.41
N ASP A 93 7.55 -16.26 -20.49
CA ASP A 93 6.66 -16.47 -21.63
C ASP A 93 5.51 -15.43 -21.64
N HIS A 94 5.18 -14.96 -22.83
CA HIS A 94 4.03 -14.12 -23.05
C HIS A 94 2.79 -14.98 -23.25
N VAL A 95 1.71 -14.70 -22.51
CA VAL A 95 0.47 -15.48 -22.51
C VAL A 95 -0.74 -14.62 -22.85
N ALA A 96 -1.67 -15.21 -23.58
CA ALA A 96 -2.94 -14.59 -23.92
C ALA A 96 -4.01 -14.89 -22.85
N SER A 97 -5.00 -14.00 -22.73
CA SER A 97 -6.16 -14.23 -21.87
C SER A 97 -6.84 -15.58 -22.16
N GLY A 98 -7.14 -16.37 -21.12
CA GLY A 98 -7.72 -17.72 -21.22
C GLY A 98 -6.72 -18.84 -21.51
N GLN A 99 -5.46 -18.55 -21.83
CA GLN A 99 -4.44 -19.57 -22.07
C GLN A 99 -4.15 -20.37 -20.79
N SER A 100 -4.13 -21.72 -20.91
CA SER A 100 -3.78 -22.59 -19.78
C SER A 100 -2.30 -22.47 -19.42
N LEU A 101 -2.01 -22.31 -18.14
CA LEU A 101 -0.65 -22.17 -17.62
C LEU A 101 -0.11 -23.48 -17.08
N LEU A 102 -0.95 -24.18 -16.31
CA LEU A 102 -0.65 -25.50 -15.75
C LEU A 102 -1.95 -26.29 -15.54
N ARG A 103 -1.82 -27.60 -15.38
CA ARG A 103 -2.92 -28.51 -15.10
C ARG A 103 -2.77 -29.08 -13.68
N LEU A 104 -3.86 -28.94 -12.91
CA LEU A 104 -3.97 -29.49 -11.57
C LEU A 104 -4.71 -30.84 -11.59
N ASP A 105 -4.44 -31.68 -10.60
CA ASP A 105 -5.18 -32.91 -10.34
C ASP A 105 -6.49 -32.58 -9.62
N LEU A 106 -7.57 -32.51 -10.36
CA LEU A 106 -8.89 -32.16 -9.82
C LEU A 106 -9.79 -33.39 -9.61
N GLN A 107 -9.28 -34.64 -9.70
CA GLN A 107 -10.07 -35.84 -9.61
C GLN A 107 -10.85 -35.93 -8.29
N THR A 108 -10.21 -35.67 -7.17
CA THR A 108 -10.86 -35.66 -5.85
C THR A 108 -11.95 -34.59 -5.78
N ALA A 109 -11.66 -33.36 -6.21
CA ALA A 109 -12.61 -32.26 -6.20
C ALA A 109 -13.82 -32.54 -7.10
N GLN A 110 -13.60 -33.17 -8.26
CA GLN A 110 -14.69 -33.61 -9.16
C GLN A 110 -15.59 -34.70 -8.54
N THR A 111 -14.98 -35.65 -7.80
CA THR A 111 -15.75 -36.68 -7.06
C THR A 111 -16.60 -36.05 -5.96
N ASP A 112 -16.06 -35.07 -5.26
CA ASP A 112 -16.76 -34.30 -4.22
C ASP A 112 -17.90 -33.47 -4.80
N LEU A 113 -17.71 -32.86 -5.97
CA LEU A 113 -18.76 -32.17 -6.71
C LEU A 113 -19.92 -33.15 -7.09
N GLN A 114 -19.59 -34.32 -7.60
CA GLN A 114 -20.60 -35.31 -7.95
C GLN A 114 -21.41 -35.73 -6.72
N ARG A 115 -20.73 -36.01 -5.58
CA ARG A 115 -21.44 -36.31 -4.32
C ARG A 115 -22.37 -35.19 -3.89
N LYS A 116 -21.98 -33.95 -4.07
CA LYS A 116 -22.81 -32.78 -3.71
C LYS A 116 -24.01 -32.65 -4.67
N ALA A 117 -23.83 -32.95 -5.96
CA ALA A 117 -24.92 -32.98 -6.93
C ALA A 117 -25.96 -34.10 -6.61
N ASP A 118 -25.49 -35.28 -6.19
CA ASP A 118 -26.35 -36.35 -5.74
C ASP A 118 -27.11 -35.95 -4.44
N GLU A 119 -26.49 -35.26 -3.51
CA GLU A 119 -27.14 -34.72 -2.30
C GLU A 119 -28.26 -33.73 -2.66
N VAL A 120 -28.04 -32.82 -3.60
CA VAL A 120 -29.08 -31.90 -4.09
C VAL A 120 -30.26 -32.66 -4.67
N SER A 121 -29.98 -33.72 -5.46
CA SER A 121 -31.03 -34.57 -6.03
C SER A 121 -31.83 -35.30 -4.96
N MET A 122 -31.20 -35.81 -3.92
CA MET A 122 -31.85 -36.42 -2.76
C MET A 122 -32.74 -35.41 -2.02
N ARG A 123 -32.26 -34.20 -1.78
CA ARG A 123 -33.04 -33.12 -1.12
C ARG A 123 -34.29 -32.76 -1.93
N ARG A 124 -34.18 -32.66 -3.26
CA ARG A 124 -35.34 -32.42 -4.15
C ARG A 124 -36.38 -33.51 -4.01
N ASN A 125 -35.96 -34.76 -4.03
CA ASN A 125 -36.88 -35.90 -3.85
C ASN A 125 -37.55 -35.90 -2.47
N GLU A 126 -36.84 -35.55 -1.39
CA GLU A 126 -37.41 -35.39 -0.04
C GLU A 126 -38.49 -34.29 0.01
N ILE A 127 -38.25 -33.15 -0.63
CA ILE A 127 -39.21 -32.04 -0.72
C ILE A 127 -40.47 -32.51 -1.43
N GLU A 128 -40.33 -33.17 -2.59
CA GLU A 128 -41.44 -33.66 -3.36
C GLU A 128 -42.26 -34.73 -2.59
N GLN A 129 -41.58 -35.68 -1.94
CA GLN A 129 -42.22 -36.66 -1.08
C GLN A 129 -42.98 -36.02 0.09
N THR A 130 -42.42 -35.01 0.72
CA THR A 130 -43.05 -34.25 1.81
C THR A 130 -44.29 -33.51 1.30
N ALA A 131 -44.20 -32.89 0.12
CA ALA A 131 -45.33 -32.19 -0.50
C ALA A 131 -46.48 -33.16 -0.84
N LEU A 132 -46.18 -34.30 -1.44
CA LEU A 132 -47.17 -35.31 -1.79
C LEU A 132 -47.84 -35.90 -0.54
N SER A 133 -47.08 -36.28 0.48
CA SER A 133 -47.63 -36.81 1.73
C SER A 133 -48.51 -35.81 2.47
N SER A 134 -48.10 -34.52 2.51
CA SER A 134 -48.88 -33.43 3.07
C SER A 134 -50.19 -33.22 2.31
N ALA A 135 -50.14 -33.20 0.98
CA ALA A 135 -51.33 -33.05 0.14
C ALA A 135 -52.34 -34.18 0.38
N THR A 136 -51.86 -35.44 0.44
CA THR A 136 -52.69 -36.61 0.70
C THR A 136 -53.36 -36.51 2.07
N TYR A 137 -52.63 -36.16 3.12
CA TYR A 137 -53.16 -36.03 4.46
C TYR A 137 -54.23 -34.92 4.56
N LEU A 138 -53.97 -33.75 3.97
CA LEU A 138 -54.92 -32.63 3.96
C LEU A 138 -56.18 -33.00 3.19
N THR A 139 -56.10 -33.71 2.07
CA THR A 139 -57.25 -34.20 1.27
C THR A 139 -58.09 -35.17 2.10
N ASP A 140 -57.49 -36.11 2.83
CA ASP A 140 -58.22 -37.03 3.72
C ASP A 140 -58.97 -36.26 4.81
N LEU A 141 -58.37 -35.27 5.41
CA LEU A 141 -59.01 -34.43 6.44
C LEU A 141 -60.16 -33.59 5.85
N GLU A 142 -60.05 -33.09 4.62
CA GLU A 142 -61.12 -32.38 3.89
C GLU A 142 -62.30 -33.34 3.59
N MET A 143 -62.05 -34.57 3.23
CA MET A 143 -63.12 -35.56 3.03
C MET A 143 -63.83 -35.89 4.34
N LYS A 144 -63.12 -36.01 5.47
CA LYS A 144 -63.71 -36.17 6.81
C LYS A 144 -64.59 -35.00 7.21
N ILE A 145 -64.17 -33.78 6.92
CA ILE A 145 -64.97 -32.60 7.15
C ILE A 145 -66.27 -32.63 6.33
N LYS A 146 -66.18 -32.99 5.03
CA LYS A 146 -67.33 -33.08 4.17
C LYS A 146 -68.32 -34.13 4.63
N ALA A 147 -67.87 -35.30 5.05
CA ALA A 147 -68.72 -36.33 5.65
C ALA A 147 -69.41 -35.80 6.94
N LYS A 148 -68.68 -35.12 7.79
CA LYS A 148 -69.26 -34.53 9.04
C LYS A 148 -70.25 -33.41 8.74
N GLU A 149 -70.04 -32.57 7.72
CA GLU A 149 -71.01 -31.56 7.25
C GLU A 149 -72.33 -32.19 6.83
N MET A 150 -72.29 -33.34 6.06
CA MET A 150 -73.49 -34.04 5.68
C MET A 150 -74.21 -34.63 6.91
N ALA A 151 -73.50 -35.17 7.89
CA ALA A 151 -74.06 -35.65 9.14
C ALA A 151 -74.70 -34.55 9.97
N VAL A 152 -74.06 -33.37 10.08
CA VAL A 152 -74.64 -32.23 10.81
C VAL A 152 -75.92 -31.68 10.12
N ASN A 153 -75.97 -31.68 8.74
CA ASN A 153 -77.16 -31.31 8.01
C ASN A 153 -78.27 -32.29 8.28
N HIS A 154 -77.98 -33.56 8.36
CA HIS A 154 -79.01 -34.58 8.73
C HIS A 154 -79.55 -34.35 10.14
N LEU A 155 -78.72 -34.10 11.13
CA LEU A 155 -79.13 -33.78 12.50
C LEU A 155 -79.94 -32.47 12.56
N MET A 156 -79.69 -31.50 11.72
CA MET A 156 -80.48 -30.27 11.59
C MET A 156 -81.89 -30.57 11.07
N GLU A 157 -82.00 -31.43 10.05
CA GLU A 157 -83.32 -31.89 9.55
C GLU A 157 -84.05 -32.64 10.62
N GLU A 158 -83.43 -33.46 11.42
CA GLU A 158 -84.00 -34.19 12.53
C GLU A 158 -84.61 -33.25 13.57
N VAL A 159 -83.83 -32.19 14.01
CA VAL A 159 -84.37 -31.14 14.92
C VAL A 159 -85.64 -30.50 14.29
N ASN A 160 -85.56 -30.13 13.02
CA ASN A 160 -86.69 -29.49 12.35
C ASN A 160 -87.94 -30.42 12.28
N ASN A 161 -87.74 -31.75 12.07
CA ASN A 161 -88.83 -32.76 12.05
C ASN A 161 -89.43 -32.92 13.46
N GLU A 162 -88.64 -33.04 14.52
CA GLU A 162 -89.09 -33.15 15.92
C GLU A 162 -89.85 -31.89 16.34
N ARG A 163 -89.45 -30.71 15.99
CA ARG A 163 -90.13 -29.43 16.26
C ARG A 163 -91.51 -29.43 15.49
N ARG A 164 -91.57 -29.93 14.23
CA ARG A 164 -92.82 -30.04 13.46
C ARG A 164 -93.77 -31.00 14.10
N LEU A 165 -93.29 -32.20 14.55
CA LEU A 165 -94.10 -33.21 15.22
C LEU A 165 -94.67 -32.65 16.56
N ASP A 166 -93.94 -31.90 17.30
CA ASP A 166 -94.41 -31.25 18.52
C ASP A 166 -95.54 -30.19 18.21
N SER A 167 -95.36 -29.39 17.13
CA SER A 167 -96.33 -28.40 16.71
C SER A 167 -97.71 -28.98 16.36
N ILE A 168 -97.76 -30.26 15.99
CA ILE A 168 -98.99 -30.99 15.70
C ILE A 168 -99.47 -31.92 16.84
N GLY A 169 -98.88 -31.77 18.05
CA GLY A 169 -99.19 -32.50 19.24
C GLY A 169 -98.78 -33.99 19.30
N SER A 170 -97.89 -34.41 18.36
CA SER A 170 -97.31 -35.77 18.27
C SER A 170 -95.85 -35.89 18.77
N GLY A 171 -95.22 -34.79 19.19
CA GLY A 171 -93.86 -34.72 19.68
C GLY A 171 -93.83 -34.59 21.21
N THR A 172 -92.57 -34.75 21.75
CA THR A 172 -92.27 -34.45 23.18
C THR A 172 -91.08 -33.48 23.31
N GLY A 173 -91.19 -32.56 24.22
CA GLY A 173 -90.09 -31.58 24.45
C GLY A 173 -88.72 -32.18 24.83
N ASP A 174 -88.70 -33.44 25.32
CA ASP A 174 -87.47 -34.16 25.63
C ASP A 174 -86.78 -34.66 24.31
N ARG A 175 -87.50 -35.11 23.32
CA ARG A 175 -86.92 -35.45 22.05
C ARG A 175 -86.37 -34.27 21.31
N ILE A 176 -87.01 -33.11 21.38
CA ILE A 176 -86.50 -31.90 20.80
C ILE A 176 -85.12 -31.51 21.49
N ARG A 177 -85.06 -31.56 22.81
CA ARG A 177 -83.83 -31.30 23.55
C ARG A 177 -82.74 -32.28 23.19
N GLU A 178 -83.03 -33.55 23.02
CA GLU A 178 -82.06 -34.63 22.61
C GLU A 178 -81.52 -34.32 21.19
N ALA A 179 -82.43 -34.06 20.22
CA ALA A 179 -82.05 -33.73 18.84
C ALA A 179 -81.19 -32.40 18.82
N GLU A 180 -81.59 -31.33 19.56
CA GLU A 180 -80.83 -30.11 19.66
C GLU A 180 -79.45 -30.32 20.28
N LEU A 181 -79.33 -31.16 21.30
CA LEU A 181 -78.04 -31.51 21.91
C LEU A 181 -77.17 -32.26 20.92
N ALA A 182 -77.72 -33.27 20.20
CA ALA A 182 -77.01 -33.99 19.14
C ALA A 182 -76.51 -33.05 18.03
N TYR A 183 -77.37 -32.12 17.55
CA TYR A 183 -77.00 -31.12 16.54
C TYR A 183 -75.92 -30.18 17.02
N SER A 184 -76.03 -29.64 18.25
CA SER A 184 -75.03 -28.74 18.81
C SER A 184 -73.68 -29.41 19.01
N THR A 185 -73.69 -30.68 19.46
CA THR A 185 -72.46 -31.54 19.56
C THR A 185 -71.84 -31.73 18.19
N GLY A 186 -72.67 -32.07 17.17
CA GLY A 186 -72.23 -32.22 15.79
C GLY A 186 -71.57 -30.95 15.20
N ILE A 187 -72.12 -29.78 15.49
CA ILE A 187 -71.49 -28.49 15.10
C ILE A 187 -70.14 -28.28 15.76
N LEU A 188 -70.01 -28.58 17.06
CA LEU A 188 -68.72 -28.43 17.76
C LEU A 188 -67.64 -29.34 17.21
N GLU A 189 -68.02 -30.60 16.91
CA GLU A 189 -67.08 -31.57 16.28
C GLU A 189 -66.67 -31.11 14.88
N LEU A 190 -67.64 -30.62 14.06
CA LEU A 190 -67.31 -30.04 12.74
C LEU A 190 -66.38 -28.82 12.87
N GLN A 191 -66.64 -27.95 13.82
CA GLN A 191 -65.78 -26.77 14.08
C GLN A 191 -64.36 -27.21 14.50
N GLN A 192 -64.26 -28.23 15.35
CA GLN A 192 -62.97 -28.79 15.74
C GLN A 192 -62.18 -29.33 14.54
N LEU A 193 -62.83 -30.11 13.64
CA LEU A 193 -62.19 -30.63 12.42
C LEU A 193 -61.73 -29.48 11.50
N LYS A 194 -62.56 -28.42 11.30
CA LYS A 194 -62.18 -27.27 10.50
C LYS A 194 -60.98 -26.53 11.09
N THR A 195 -60.93 -26.37 12.42
CA THR A 195 -59.79 -25.76 13.10
C THR A 195 -58.54 -26.62 12.97
N GLN A 196 -58.67 -27.91 13.10
CA GLN A 196 -57.57 -28.89 12.87
C GLN A 196 -57.01 -28.73 11.46
N LEU A 197 -57.89 -28.73 10.41
CA LEU A 197 -57.45 -28.55 9.03
C LEU A 197 -56.66 -27.23 8.84
N ALA A 198 -57.16 -26.14 9.42
CA ALA A 198 -56.49 -24.82 9.34
C ALA A 198 -55.09 -24.84 9.99
N ASN A 199 -54.95 -25.51 11.14
CA ASN A 199 -53.67 -25.66 11.84
C ASN A 199 -52.71 -26.58 11.08
N GLU A 200 -53.19 -27.72 10.58
CA GLU A 200 -52.37 -28.66 9.82
C GLU A 200 -51.88 -28.04 8.50
N ARG A 201 -52.74 -27.29 7.77
CA ARG A 201 -52.29 -26.53 6.58
C ARG A 201 -51.11 -25.58 6.90
N LYS A 202 -51.19 -24.85 8.03
CA LYS A 202 -50.10 -23.95 8.44
C LYS A 202 -48.84 -24.73 8.83
N SER A 203 -48.97 -25.82 9.57
CA SER A 203 -47.87 -26.68 9.98
C SER A 203 -47.15 -27.31 8.79
N HIS A 204 -47.90 -27.89 7.86
CA HIS A 204 -47.33 -28.48 6.64
C HIS A 204 -46.68 -27.43 5.74
N ALA A 205 -47.30 -26.26 5.57
CA ALA A 205 -46.68 -25.15 4.79
C ALA A 205 -45.40 -24.68 5.40
N ALA A 206 -45.31 -24.56 6.75
CA ALA A 206 -44.07 -24.19 7.45
C ALA A 206 -42.99 -25.28 7.30
N SER A 207 -43.35 -26.55 7.42
CA SER A 207 -42.43 -27.68 7.26
C SER A 207 -41.88 -27.76 5.81
N LEU A 208 -42.75 -27.62 4.80
CA LEU A 208 -42.34 -27.61 3.39
C LEU A 208 -41.39 -26.45 3.12
N ARG A 209 -41.72 -25.24 3.59
CA ARG A 209 -40.85 -24.07 3.43
C ARG A 209 -39.45 -24.25 4.08
N SER A 210 -39.39 -24.88 5.27
CA SER A 210 -38.11 -25.22 5.89
C SER A 210 -37.25 -26.12 5.01
N LYS A 211 -37.87 -27.21 4.47
CA LYS A 211 -37.17 -28.13 3.57
C LYS A 211 -36.75 -27.50 2.23
N GLU A 212 -37.56 -26.61 1.67
CA GLU A 212 -37.21 -25.82 0.48
C GLU A 212 -36.01 -24.90 0.75
N LEU A 213 -35.93 -24.27 1.94
CA LEU A 213 -34.78 -23.48 2.35
C LEU A 213 -33.51 -24.33 2.50
N GLU A 214 -33.60 -25.50 3.15
CA GLU A 214 -32.51 -26.47 3.24
C GLU A 214 -32.02 -26.89 1.86
N GLY A 215 -32.92 -27.21 0.95
CA GLY A 215 -32.64 -27.55 -0.45
C GLY A 215 -31.92 -26.42 -1.19
N SER A 216 -32.38 -25.17 -1.00
CA SER A 216 -31.75 -23.99 -1.63
C SER A 216 -30.35 -23.71 -1.10
N ILE A 217 -30.06 -24.00 0.18
CA ILE A 217 -28.70 -23.92 0.76
C ILE A 217 -27.78 -24.93 0.06
N THR A 218 -28.23 -26.21 -0.03
CA THR A 218 -27.44 -27.26 -0.68
C THR A 218 -27.19 -26.98 -2.16
N GLU A 219 -28.12 -26.35 -2.87
CA GLU A 219 -27.91 -25.90 -4.26
C GLU A 219 -26.90 -24.78 -4.39
N ARG A 220 -26.85 -23.86 -3.43
CA ARG A 220 -25.83 -22.80 -3.40
C ARG A 220 -24.44 -23.38 -3.14
N ASP A 221 -24.31 -24.30 -2.20
CA ASP A 221 -23.07 -25.02 -1.92
C ASP A 221 -22.56 -25.75 -3.18
N LEU A 222 -23.45 -26.39 -3.95
CA LEU A 222 -23.10 -27.04 -5.21
C LEU A 222 -22.52 -26.01 -6.20
N LYS A 223 -23.21 -24.88 -6.41
CA LYS A 223 -22.73 -23.81 -7.31
C LYS A 223 -21.40 -23.21 -6.88
N GLU A 224 -21.18 -23.05 -5.57
CA GLU A 224 -19.89 -22.58 -5.04
C GLU A 224 -18.77 -23.58 -5.33
N MET A 225 -19.04 -24.88 -5.17
CA MET A 225 -18.08 -25.94 -5.49
C MET A 225 -17.78 -26.00 -6.99
N GLU A 226 -18.80 -25.86 -7.87
CA GLU A 226 -18.62 -25.76 -9.32
C GLU A 226 -17.69 -24.59 -9.70
N ARG A 227 -17.93 -23.42 -9.12
CA ARG A 227 -17.08 -22.23 -9.32
C ARG A 227 -15.66 -22.46 -8.83
N THR A 228 -15.49 -23.04 -7.66
CA THR A 228 -14.18 -23.35 -7.09
C THR A 228 -13.36 -24.26 -8.00
N ILE A 229 -13.99 -25.27 -8.62
CA ILE A 229 -13.34 -26.18 -9.58
C ILE A 229 -13.01 -25.45 -10.89
N GLU A 230 -13.86 -24.55 -11.37
CA GLU A 230 -13.54 -23.74 -12.56
C GLU A 230 -12.38 -22.78 -12.29
N ASP A 231 -12.36 -22.13 -11.12
CA ASP A 231 -11.26 -21.28 -10.69
C ASP A 231 -9.94 -22.07 -10.48
N ALA A 232 -10.03 -23.38 -10.20
CA ALA A 232 -8.87 -24.28 -10.13
C ALA A 232 -8.28 -24.63 -11.52
N ARG A 233 -8.95 -24.28 -12.61
CA ARG A 233 -8.38 -24.35 -13.96
C ARG A 233 -7.45 -23.15 -14.17
N VAL A 234 -6.17 -23.35 -13.89
CA VAL A 234 -5.16 -22.28 -13.87
C VAL A 234 -4.94 -21.72 -15.28
N ARG A 235 -5.62 -20.63 -15.58
CA ARG A 235 -5.56 -19.91 -16.86
C ARG A 235 -5.14 -18.47 -16.66
N ALA A 236 -4.54 -17.88 -17.68
CA ALA A 236 -4.20 -16.45 -17.69
C ALA A 236 -5.50 -15.62 -17.69
N PRO A 237 -5.72 -14.75 -16.68
CA PRO A 237 -6.93 -13.91 -16.62
C PRO A 237 -6.91 -12.78 -17.64
N ARG A 238 -5.71 -12.40 -18.12
CA ARG A 238 -5.45 -11.34 -19.10
C ARG A 238 -4.18 -11.64 -19.90
N ASN A 239 -3.96 -10.86 -20.95
CA ASN A 239 -2.68 -10.87 -21.66
C ASN A 239 -1.58 -10.33 -20.75
N GLY A 240 -0.39 -10.94 -20.80
CA GLY A 240 0.75 -10.51 -19.98
C GLY A 240 1.91 -11.48 -20.07
N THR A 241 2.92 -11.25 -19.25
CA THR A 241 4.10 -12.10 -19.13
C THR A 241 4.06 -12.85 -17.80
N VAL A 242 4.37 -14.13 -17.84
CA VAL A 242 4.49 -14.96 -16.63
C VAL A 242 5.77 -14.58 -15.89
N THR A 243 5.62 -13.94 -14.72
CA THR A 243 6.78 -13.50 -13.90
C THR A 243 7.14 -14.48 -12.79
N TYR A 244 6.22 -15.38 -12.46
CA TYR A 244 6.45 -16.49 -11.54
C TYR A 244 5.57 -17.68 -11.94
N LEU A 245 6.11 -18.89 -11.83
CA LEU A 245 5.37 -20.13 -12.06
C LEU A 245 5.87 -21.24 -11.14
N ASN A 246 4.97 -21.88 -10.40
CA ASN A 246 5.31 -23.07 -9.64
C ASN A 246 5.47 -24.28 -10.60
N LYS A 247 6.69 -24.77 -10.76
CA LYS A 247 7.04 -25.84 -11.70
C LYS A 247 7.15 -27.23 -11.03
N GLY A 248 6.78 -27.35 -9.77
CA GLY A 248 6.89 -28.59 -9.01
C GLY A 248 5.88 -29.65 -9.43
N ILE A 249 6.10 -30.34 -10.56
CA ILE A 249 5.22 -31.45 -11.00
C ILE A 249 5.20 -32.54 -9.93
N GLY A 250 3.97 -32.98 -9.55
CA GLY A 250 3.74 -33.97 -8.51
C GLY A 250 3.78 -33.44 -7.09
N THR A 251 4.17 -32.18 -6.85
CA THR A 251 4.14 -31.59 -5.52
C THR A 251 2.72 -31.32 -5.06
N SER A 252 2.48 -31.48 -3.75
CA SER A 252 1.20 -31.15 -3.12
C SER A 252 1.10 -29.64 -2.96
N ILE A 253 -0.04 -29.09 -3.34
CA ILE A 253 -0.37 -27.66 -3.27
C ILE A 253 -1.50 -27.49 -2.25
N ALA A 254 -1.31 -26.54 -1.32
CA ALA A 254 -2.33 -26.18 -0.35
C ALA A 254 -3.30 -25.10 -0.92
N PRO A 255 -4.54 -25.02 -0.40
CA PRO A 255 -5.42 -23.90 -0.72
C PRO A 255 -4.76 -22.56 -0.36
N GLY A 256 -4.84 -21.57 -1.27
CA GLY A 256 -4.19 -20.28 -1.12
C GLY A 256 -2.72 -20.23 -1.54
N GLU A 257 -2.11 -21.36 -1.89
CA GLU A 257 -0.73 -21.41 -2.36
C GLU A 257 -0.60 -20.77 -3.74
N LYS A 258 0.45 -19.98 -3.93
CA LYS A 258 0.74 -19.24 -5.15
C LYS A 258 1.20 -20.18 -6.25
N LEU A 259 0.49 -20.17 -7.37
CA LEU A 259 0.77 -21.01 -8.54
C LEU A 259 1.47 -20.25 -9.65
N ALA A 260 0.99 -19.05 -9.97
CA ALA A 260 1.55 -18.22 -11.03
C ALA A 260 1.37 -16.73 -10.72
N VAL A 261 2.20 -15.89 -11.34
CA VAL A 261 2.02 -14.44 -11.39
C VAL A 261 2.10 -14.00 -12.83
N ILE A 262 1.11 -13.25 -13.26
CA ILE A 262 1.08 -12.62 -14.58
C ILE A 262 1.18 -11.13 -14.40
N SER A 263 2.14 -10.53 -15.09
CA SER A 263 2.42 -9.10 -15.02
C SER A 263 2.37 -8.48 -16.41
N ASP A 264 1.87 -7.27 -16.49
CA ASP A 264 1.98 -6.44 -17.68
C ASP A 264 3.32 -5.69 -17.61
N LEU A 265 4.29 -6.15 -18.41
CA LEU A 265 5.64 -5.55 -18.47
C LEU A 265 5.74 -4.42 -19.50
N SER A 266 4.64 -3.94 -20.04
CA SER A 266 4.63 -2.78 -20.94
C SER A 266 4.54 -1.45 -20.20
N HIS A 267 4.01 -1.46 -18.97
CA HIS A 267 3.84 -0.29 -18.13
C HIS A 267 4.34 -0.53 -16.70
N PHE A 268 5.04 0.44 -16.14
CA PHE A 268 5.64 0.33 -14.82
C PHE A 268 5.22 1.48 -13.91
N LYS A 269 5.23 1.21 -12.61
CA LYS A 269 5.12 2.18 -11.52
C LYS A 269 6.22 1.90 -10.49
N ILE A 270 6.40 2.81 -9.54
CA ILE A 270 7.38 2.63 -8.49
C ILE A 270 6.69 2.62 -7.14
N ASN A 271 6.95 1.58 -6.38
CA ASN A 271 6.63 1.55 -4.96
C ASN A 271 7.79 2.21 -4.21
N GLY A 272 7.56 3.44 -3.75
CA GLY A 272 8.52 4.25 -3.02
C GLY A 272 8.40 4.06 -1.51
N GLU A 273 9.52 4.20 -0.84
CA GLU A 273 9.66 4.14 0.62
C GLU A 273 10.44 5.35 1.11
N ILE A 274 9.95 6.00 2.14
CA ILE A 274 10.61 7.14 2.78
C ILE A 274 10.51 7.02 4.30
N VAL A 275 11.52 7.54 5.00
CA VAL A 275 11.51 7.59 6.47
C VAL A 275 10.37 8.48 6.99
N GLU A 276 9.71 8.05 8.06
CA GLU A 276 8.54 8.70 8.63
C GLU A 276 8.78 10.17 8.99
N SER A 277 9.99 10.53 9.46
CA SER A 277 10.36 11.92 9.80
C SER A 277 10.25 12.89 8.62
N SER A 278 10.35 12.39 7.37
CA SER A 278 10.23 13.17 6.14
C SER A 278 8.85 13.06 5.49
N ALA A 279 8.02 12.11 5.95
CA ALA A 279 6.71 11.82 5.34
C ALA A 279 5.73 13.02 5.39
N ASN A 280 5.84 13.88 6.40
CA ASN A 280 5.01 15.08 6.53
C ASN A 280 5.20 16.11 5.39
N LYS A 281 6.28 15.97 4.61
CA LYS A 281 6.56 16.82 3.44
C LYS A 281 5.99 16.23 2.14
N LEU A 282 5.47 14.99 2.17
CA LEU A 282 4.88 14.35 1.01
C LEU A 282 3.45 14.84 0.77
N ALA A 283 3.15 15.12 -0.49
CA ALA A 283 1.79 15.39 -0.95
C ALA A 283 1.54 14.71 -2.30
N THR A 284 0.31 14.28 -2.53
CA THR A 284 -0.12 13.72 -3.82
C THR A 284 0.03 14.76 -4.93
N GLY A 285 0.53 14.34 -6.08
CA GLY A 285 0.79 15.21 -7.22
C GLY A 285 2.16 15.89 -7.22
N GLN A 286 2.97 15.77 -6.17
CA GLN A 286 4.34 16.29 -6.17
C GLN A 286 5.20 15.62 -7.24
N LYS A 287 6.07 16.41 -7.87
CA LYS A 287 7.05 15.93 -8.83
C LYS A 287 8.13 15.10 -8.15
N VAL A 288 8.53 14.04 -8.81
CA VAL A 288 9.58 13.11 -8.35
C VAL A 288 10.57 12.88 -9.48
N ASN A 289 11.83 13.13 -9.23
CA ASN A 289 12.90 12.74 -10.13
C ASN A 289 13.37 11.33 -9.74
N VAL A 290 13.07 10.36 -10.59
CA VAL A 290 13.38 8.95 -10.38
C VAL A 290 14.72 8.64 -11.04
N ARG A 291 15.72 8.34 -10.25
CA ARG A 291 17.06 7.99 -10.74
C ARG A 291 17.27 6.48 -10.76
N ILE A 292 17.58 5.94 -11.95
CA ILE A 292 17.86 4.53 -12.19
C ILE A 292 19.27 4.44 -12.80
N GLY A 293 20.26 4.09 -12.00
CA GLY A 293 21.65 4.13 -12.42
C GLY A 293 22.13 5.53 -12.79
N LYS A 294 22.31 5.82 -14.08
CA LYS A 294 22.74 7.13 -14.60
C LYS A 294 21.59 7.94 -15.22
N GLU A 295 20.44 7.34 -15.41
CA GLU A 295 19.29 7.98 -16.07
C GLU A 295 18.28 8.47 -15.03
N THR A 296 17.61 9.56 -15.36
CA THR A 296 16.56 10.17 -14.53
C THR A 296 15.28 10.27 -15.35
N ILE A 297 14.20 9.71 -14.82
CA ILE A 297 12.87 9.76 -15.42
C ILE A 297 11.99 10.62 -14.50
N PRO A 298 11.31 11.63 -15.02
CA PRO A 298 10.34 12.39 -14.23
C PRO A 298 9.08 11.56 -13.96
N GLY A 299 8.46 11.84 -12.82
CA GLY A 299 7.21 11.22 -12.40
C GLY A 299 6.50 12.08 -11.36
N HIS A 300 5.41 11.56 -10.82
CA HIS A 300 4.65 12.23 -9.76
C HIS A 300 4.10 11.24 -8.74
N ILE A 301 3.87 11.71 -7.52
CA ILE A 301 3.26 10.91 -6.46
C ILE A 301 1.77 10.72 -6.77
N ALA A 302 1.36 9.47 -7.00
CA ALA A 302 -0.03 9.11 -7.24
C ALA A 302 -0.81 8.89 -5.93
N SER A 303 -0.17 8.25 -4.95
CA SER A 303 -0.79 7.99 -3.65
C SER A 303 0.25 7.80 -2.56
N ILE A 304 -0.14 8.09 -1.32
CA ILE A 304 0.69 7.94 -0.13
C ILE A 304 -0.08 7.04 0.84
N SER A 305 0.59 6.03 1.40
CA SER A 305 -0.01 5.18 2.43
C SER A 305 -0.24 5.99 3.72
N PRO A 306 -1.44 5.94 4.31
CA PRO A 306 -1.68 6.62 5.59
C PRO A 306 -1.04 5.90 6.78
N GLN A 307 -0.50 4.70 6.58
CA GLN A 307 0.13 3.88 7.62
C GLN A 307 1.65 3.89 7.48
N SER A 308 2.33 4.10 8.60
CA SER A 308 3.76 3.87 8.73
C SER A 308 4.01 2.43 9.21
N ASN A 309 4.91 1.72 8.53
CA ASN A 309 5.36 0.39 8.91
C ASN A 309 6.87 0.44 9.23
N ALA A 310 7.22 0.08 10.46
CA ALA A 310 8.63 0.07 10.92
C ALA A 310 9.39 1.39 10.70
N GLY A 311 8.71 2.55 10.84
CA GLY A 311 9.32 3.88 10.66
C GLY A 311 9.46 4.30 9.19
N VAL A 312 8.77 3.62 8.27
CA VAL A 312 8.79 3.89 6.83
C VAL A 312 7.36 4.12 6.34
N VAL A 313 7.18 5.12 5.51
CA VAL A 313 5.93 5.42 4.81
C VAL A 313 6.07 5.03 3.34
N ASN A 314 5.10 4.25 2.85
CA ASN A 314 5.04 3.81 1.46
C ASN A 314 4.25 4.80 0.61
N PHE A 315 4.69 5.03 -0.61
CA PHE A 315 3.99 5.84 -1.60
C PHE A 315 4.17 5.28 -3.01
N ILE A 316 3.28 5.63 -3.91
CA ILE A 316 3.32 5.18 -5.30
C ILE A 316 3.69 6.36 -6.19
N VAL A 317 4.68 6.15 -7.06
CA VAL A 317 5.08 7.09 -8.09
C VAL A 317 4.67 6.54 -9.45
N LEU A 318 3.96 7.36 -10.22
CA LEU A 318 3.72 7.13 -11.64
C LEU A 318 4.75 7.92 -12.45
N LEU A 319 5.33 7.24 -13.43
CA LEU A 319 6.33 7.80 -14.33
C LEU A 319 5.65 8.54 -15.50
N GLU A 320 6.26 9.59 -16.02
CA GLU A 320 5.79 10.23 -17.26
C GLU A 320 6.08 9.36 -18.48
N ASP A 321 7.23 8.65 -18.49
CA ASP A 321 7.54 7.61 -19.45
C ASP A 321 7.62 6.26 -18.70
N ASP A 322 6.48 5.58 -18.61
CA ASP A 322 6.33 4.29 -17.94
C ASP A 322 6.65 3.08 -18.84
N THR A 323 7.03 3.36 -20.13
CA THR A 323 7.33 2.36 -21.15
C THR A 323 8.82 2.28 -21.49
N SER A 324 9.66 3.09 -20.85
CA SER A 324 11.08 3.17 -21.13
C SER A 324 11.79 1.80 -21.03
N SER A 325 12.66 1.50 -21.99
CA SER A 325 13.39 0.23 -22.09
C SER A 325 14.36 -0.06 -20.95
N ILE A 326 14.68 0.94 -20.12
CA ILE A 326 15.52 0.77 -18.93
C ILE A 326 14.72 0.24 -17.74
N LEU A 327 13.39 0.32 -17.79
CA LEU A 327 12.51 -0.13 -16.72
C LEU A 327 12.44 -1.66 -16.74
N ARG A 328 12.77 -2.26 -15.61
CA ARG A 328 12.62 -3.70 -15.38
C ARG A 328 12.05 -3.93 -14.00
N SER A 329 11.10 -4.85 -13.91
CA SER A 329 10.54 -5.25 -12.62
C SER A 329 11.62 -5.68 -11.63
N GLY A 330 11.54 -5.19 -10.40
CA GLY A 330 12.45 -5.53 -9.32
C GLY A 330 13.68 -4.63 -9.19
N LEU A 331 13.99 -3.76 -10.16
CA LEU A 331 15.09 -2.80 -10.04
C LEU A 331 14.81 -1.79 -8.93
N LYS A 332 15.88 -1.39 -8.23
CA LYS A 332 15.85 -0.30 -7.25
C LYS A 332 16.05 1.04 -7.96
N ALA A 333 15.32 2.04 -7.52
CA ALA A 333 15.44 3.42 -7.95
C ALA A 333 15.63 4.34 -6.74
N GLU A 334 16.33 5.44 -6.94
CA GLU A 334 16.41 6.53 -5.98
C GLU A 334 15.35 7.56 -6.35
N LEU A 335 14.58 8.00 -5.35
CA LEU A 335 13.45 8.90 -5.53
C LEU A 335 13.76 10.25 -4.89
N ASN A 336 13.90 11.28 -5.70
CA ASN A 336 14.08 12.65 -5.23
C ASN A 336 12.75 13.40 -5.37
N VAL A 337 11.99 13.45 -4.27
CA VAL A 337 10.69 14.10 -4.22
C VAL A 337 10.88 15.60 -3.99
N ILE A 338 10.39 16.42 -4.91
CA ILE A 338 10.45 17.88 -4.83
C ILE A 338 9.26 18.33 -3.97
N TYR A 339 9.56 18.84 -2.77
CA TYR A 339 8.52 19.28 -1.83
C TYR A 339 8.39 20.82 -1.77
N ASP A 340 9.43 21.56 -2.20
CA ASP A 340 9.42 23.01 -2.26
C ASP A 340 10.21 23.49 -3.46
N LEU A 341 9.67 24.45 -4.18
CA LEU A 341 10.29 25.07 -5.35
C LEU A 341 10.40 26.57 -5.05
N ARG A 342 11.64 27.04 -4.90
CA ARG A 342 11.89 28.47 -4.70
C ARG A 342 12.52 29.05 -5.94
N GLU A 343 11.81 29.97 -6.54
CA GLU A 343 12.29 30.73 -7.69
C GLU A 343 12.99 32.01 -7.20
N ASP A 344 13.93 32.47 -8.00
CA ASP A 344 14.58 33.78 -7.80
C ASP A 344 15.41 33.91 -6.51
N VAL A 345 16.01 32.81 -6.04
CA VAL A 345 16.88 32.79 -4.87
C VAL A 345 18.37 32.89 -5.24
N ILE A 346 19.18 33.45 -4.36
CA ILE A 346 20.64 33.37 -4.49
C ILE A 346 21.06 31.96 -4.06
N ARG A 347 21.83 31.29 -4.92
CA ARG A 347 22.33 29.95 -4.67
C ARG A 347 23.82 29.84 -4.96
N ILE A 348 24.50 28.95 -4.26
CA ILE A 348 25.91 28.61 -4.48
C ILE A 348 26.03 27.12 -4.77
N PRO A 349 27.04 26.66 -5.54
CA PRO A 349 27.28 25.24 -5.76
C PRO A 349 27.51 24.51 -4.42
N ASN A 350 26.96 23.29 -4.33
CA ASN A 350 27.09 22.45 -3.13
C ASN A 350 28.55 22.05 -2.92
N GLY A 351 28.97 21.98 -1.65
CA GLY A 351 30.34 21.69 -1.28
C GLY A 351 30.48 20.89 0.02
N SER A 352 31.68 20.39 0.25
CA SER A 352 31.99 19.52 1.40
C SER A 352 31.87 20.18 2.78
N PHE A 353 31.71 21.50 2.84
CA PHE A 353 31.53 22.27 4.09
C PHE A 353 30.10 22.21 4.61
N PHE A 354 29.12 21.92 3.74
CA PHE A 354 27.70 22.00 4.07
C PHE A 354 27.20 20.71 4.75
N THR A 355 26.60 20.86 5.91
CA THR A 355 26.05 19.76 6.72
C THR A 355 24.55 19.91 7.00
N GLY A 356 23.93 21.00 6.55
CA GLY A 356 22.51 21.30 6.73
C GLY A 356 22.23 22.79 6.85
N PRO A 357 20.95 23.22 6.87
CA PRO A 357 20.58 24.62 7.03
C PRO A 357 21.17 25.25 8.30
N GLY A 358 21.66 26.50 8.19
CA GLY A 358 22.23 27.22 9.32
C GLY A 358 23.22 28.30 8.90
N THR A 359 23.81 28.94 9.89
CA THR A 359 24.80 30.03 9.69
C THR A 359 26.21 29.47 9.59
N TYR A 360 26.89 29.79 8.51
CA TYR A 360 28.25 29.36 8.20
C TYR A 360 29.20 30.57 8.08
N GLU A 361 30.43 30.42 8.53
CA GLU A 361 31.50 31.37 8.27
C GLU A 361 32.28 30.93 7.03
N LEU A 362 32.02 31.55 5.89
CA LEU A 362 32.67 31.24 4.62
C LEU A 362 33.59 32.38 4.18
N PHE A 363 34.58 32.07 3.34
CA PHE A 363 35.49 33.02 2.77
C PHE A 363 34.96 33.52 1.41
N VAL A 364 34.69 34.83 1.34
CA VAL A 364 34.13 35.52 0.17
C VAL A 364 35.23 36.39 -0.45
N LYS A 365 35.34 36.34 -1.78
CA LYS A 365 36.35 37.14 -2.52
C LYS A 365 36.07 38.63 -2.36
N LYS A 366 37.10 39.39 -1.93
CA LYS A 366 37.05 40.84 -1.78
C LYS A 366 37.80 41.52 -2.90
N GLU A 367 39.06 41.10 -3.10
CA GLU A 367 39.99 41.61 -4.12
C GLU A 367 40.70 40.43 -4.80
N ASP A 368 41.50 40.72 -5.80
CA ASP A 368 42.22 39.68 -6.51
C ASP A 368 43.04 38.83 -5.53
N LYS A 369 42.73 37.50 -5.49
CA LYS A 369 43.33 36.49 -4.60
C LYS A 369 43.12 36.64 -3.08
N THR A 370 42.37 37.66 -2.61
CA THR A 370 42.09 37.85 -1.18
C THR A 370 40.63 37.55 -0.87
N TYR A 371 40.42 36.66 0.10
CA TYR A 371 39.11 36.26 0.56
C TYR A 371 38.93 36.64 2.02
N GLU A 372 37.83 37.29 2.34
CA GLU A 372 37.44 37.70 3.69
C GLU A 372 36.37 36.75 4.26
N LYS A 373 36.51 36.44 5.55
CA LYS A 373 35.53 35.65 6.26
C LYS A 373 34.24 36.44 6.47
N ARG A 374 33.11 35.85 6.07
CA ARG A 374 31.79 36.45 6.21
C ARG A 374 30.81 35.43 6.76
N SER A 375 29.92 35.85 7.64
CA SER A 375 28.80 35.04 8.12
C SER A 375 27.71 35.04 7.09
N ILE A 376 27.32 33.82 6.65
CA ILE A 376 26.35 33.59 5.60
C ILE A 376 25.30 32.64 6.15
N ASP A 377 24.02 32.98 6.00
CA ASP A 377 22.91 32.12 6.39
C ASP A 377 22.48 31.31 5.19
N LEU A 378 22.64 29.98 5.30
CA LEU A 378 22.32 28.99 4.26
C LEU A 378 21.01 28.30 4.58
N GLY A 379 20.21 28.08 3.53
CA GLY A 379 18.94 27.45 3.61
C GLY A 379 18.97 25.99 3.17
N ASP A 380 17.92 25.58 2.47
CA ASP A 380 17.79 24.24 1.93
C ASP A 380 18.80 24.02 0.78
N SER A 381 19.05 22.76 0.48
CA SER A 381 19.98 22.38 -0.59
C SER A 381 19.42 21.24 -1.43
N ASN A 382 19.89 21.15 -2.66
CA ASN A 382 19.78 19.96 -3.48
C ASN A 382 21.17 19.37 -3.76
N PHE A 383 21.25 18.45 -4.73
CA PHE A 383 22.51 17.81 -5.09
C PHE A 383 23.56 18.82 -5.61
N ASP A 384 23.13 19.83 -6.38
CA ASP A 384 24.01 20.76 -7.09
C ASP A 384 24.21 22.08 -6.37
N TYR A 385 23.20 22.57 -5.65
CA TYR A 385 23.16 23.94 -5.11
C TYR A 385 22.66 24.00 -3.66
N ILE A 386 23.06 25.07 -2.97
CA ILE A 386 22.63 25.47 -1.62
C ILE A 386 21.99 26.85 -1.71
N GLU A 387 20.84 27.03 -1.08
CA GLU A 387 20.18 28.33 -0.92
C GLU A 387 20.97 29.25 -0.02
N VAL A 388 21.11 30.49 -0.44
CA VAL A 388 21.69 31.59 0.40
C VAL A 388 20.54 32.50 0.81
N LYS A 389 20.18 32.45 2.12
CA LYS A 389 19.14 33.32 2.69
C LYS A 389 19.64 34.75 2.90
N SER A 390 20.90 34.89 3.34
CA SER A 390 21.53 36.20 3.53
C SER A 390 23.05 36.10 3.59
N GLY A 391 23.74 37.21 3.41
CA GLY A 391 25.18 37.30 3.56
C GLY A 391 26.00 37.26 2.27
N LEU A 392 25.39 36.90 1.12
CA LEU A 392 26.02 36.95 -0.21
C LEU A 392 25.16 37.74 -1.18
N GLN A 393 25.81 38.38 -2.14
CA GLN A 393 25.17 39.02 -3.28
C GLN A 393 25.41 38.21 -4.55
N LYS A 394 24.58 38.46 -5.56
CA LYS A 394 24.75 37.88 -6.88
C LYS A 394 26.14 38.16 -7.42
N ASP A 395 26.75 37.19 -8.09
CA ASP A 395 28.07 37.23 -8.71
C ASP A 395 29.27 37.26 -7.73
N GLU A 396 29.07 37.24 -6.42
CA GLU A 396 30.18 37.06 -5.46
C GLU A 396 30.75 35.65 -5.54
N GLU A 397 32.08 35.54 -5.42
CA GLU A 397 32.78 34.25 -5.43
C GLU A 397 33.06 33.84 -3.97
N VAL A 398 32.70 32.61 -3.62
CA VAL A 398 32.83 32.06 -2.26
C VAL A 398 33.57 30.71 -2.30
N VAL A 399 34.34 30.45 -1.24
CA VAL A 399 35.04 29.16 -1.08
C VAL A 399 34.02 28.09 -0.62
N ILE A 400 33.90 26.99 -1.38
CA ILE A 400 32.96 25.88 -1.14
C ILE A 400 33.66 24.57 -0.69
N SER A 401 34.97 24.60 -0.45
CA SER A 401 35.72 23.51 0.16
C SER A 401 35.74 23.63 1.70
N ASP A 402 36.03 22.52 2.38
CA ASP A 402 36.16 22.52 3.85
C ASP A 402 37.38 23.37 4.29
N MET A 403 37.10 24.47 4.97
CA MET A 403 38.11 25.41 5.49
C MET A 403 38.29 25.31 7.01
N SER A 404 37.98 24.17 7.61
CA SER A 404 38.06 23.94 9.05
C SER A 404 39.46 24.23 9.65
N LEU A 405 40.52 23.99 8.89
CA LEU A 405 41.91 24.28 9.26
C LEU A 405 42.20 25.79 9.39
N TYR A 406 41.38 26.64 8.74
CA TYR A 406 41.58 28.07 8.67
C TYR A 406 40.56 28.89 9.47
N LYS A 407 39.75 28.24 10.31
CA LYS A 407 38.67 28.87 11.12
C LYS A 407 39.12 30.08 11.96
N LYS A 408 40.42 30.15 12.37
CA LYS A 408 40.96 31.26 13.18
C LYS A 408 41.42 32.44 12.35
N LYS A 409 41.49 32.35 11.03
CA LYS A 409 41.89 33.46 10.16
C LYS A 409 40.67 34.28 9.73
N ASN A 410 40.78 35.62 9.74
CA ASN A 410 39.71 36.51 9.23
C ASN A 410 39.83 36.78 7.75
N SER A 411 41.03 36.55 7.16
CA SER A 411 41.27 36.64 5.73
C SER A 411 42.27 35.56 5.28
N ILE A 412 42.17 35.15 4.04
CA ILE A 412 43.09 34.21 3.39
C ILE A 412 43.52 34.77 2.04
N HIS A 413 44.76 34.47 1.65
CA HIS A 413 45.28 34.79 0.32
C HIS A 413 45.54 33.50 -0.42
N ILE A 414 44.84 33.30 -1.56
CA ILE A 414 44.97 32.11 -2.38
C ILE A 414 45.97 32.39 -3.50
N LYS A 415 47.05 31.61 -3.56
CA LYS A 415 48.10 31.78 -4.57
C LYS A 415 47.72 31.27 -5.95
#